data_2e64d6e74026057413bf6e4a6e5f4d56
#
_entry.id   2e64d6e74026057413bf6e4a6e5f4d56
#
_cell.length_a   1.000
_cell.length_b   1.000
_cell.length_c   1.000
_cell.angle_alpha   90.00
_cell.angle_beta   90.00
_cell.angle_gamma   90.00
#
_symmetry.space_group_name_H-M   'P 1'
#
loop_
_entity.id
_entity.type
_entity.pdbx_description
1 polymer ?
#
loop_
_entity_poly.entity_id
_entity_poly.type
_entity_poly.pdbx_seq_one_letter_code
_entity_poly.pdbx_strand_id
1 'polypeptide(L)'
;MRVLGIDPGYAIVGWGVVEYAGNRFAPVDFGAVCTDAGVPFERRLDEVYTGIKEVIERTQPEVLAIEKLFYQHNQTTVIGVAEARGVILLAAAQAGLPIYEYTDRKSTRLNSSHAT
;
A
#
# COMPACT_ATOMS: atom_id res chain seq x y z
N MET A 1 10.97 2.65 13.98
CA MET A 1 9.70 2.01 13.59
C MET A 1 9.71 1.69 12.11
N ARG A 2 9.36 0.49 11.76
CA ARG A 2 9.40 0.03 10.38
C ARG A 2 8.04 0.22 9.73
N VAL A 3 8.01 0.94 8.63
CA VAL A 3 6.78 1.34 7.96
C VAL A 3 6.74 0.75 6.56
N LEU A 4 5.63 0.09 6.21
CA LEU A 4 5.40 -0.41 4.86
C LEU A 4 4.48 0.58 4.17
N GLY A 5 4.98 1.26 3.15
CA GLY A 5 4.19 2.19 2.34
C GLY A 5 3.70 1.51 1.10
N ILE A 6 2.43 1.76 0.74
CA ILE A 6 1.81 1.11 -0.41
C ILE A 6 1.26 2.16 -1.36
N ASP A 7 1.58 1.98 -2.64
CA ASP A 7 0.96 2.74 -3.72
C ASP A 7 0.00 1.77 -4.42
N PRO A 8 -1.30 1.85 -4.13
CA PRO A 8 -2.22 0.81 -4.57
C PRO A 8 -2.54 0.86 -6.05
N GLY A 9 -2.69 -0.29 -6.64
CA GLY A 9 -3.12 -0.47 -8.00
C GLY A 9 -3.59 -1.89 -8.13
N TYR A 10 -4.01 -2.30 -9.29
CA TYR A 10 -4.34 -3.71 -9.50
C TYR A 10 -3.39 -4.35 -10.51
N ALA A 11 -2.86 -3.58 -11.43
CA ALA A 11 -1.87 -4.10 -12.37
C ALA A 11 -0.50 -4.13 -11.71
N ILE A 12 -0.18 -3.06 -10.99
CA ILE A 12 1.09 -2.95 -10.28
C ILE A 12 0.81 -2.29 -8.94
N VAL A 13 1.23 -2.93 -7.88
CA VAL A 13 1.14 -2.37 -6.53
C VAL A 13 2.57 -2.08 -6.09
N GLY A 14 2.91 -0.81 -5.97
CA GLY A 14 4.23 -0.43 -5.50
C GLY A 14 4.31 -0.47 -4.00
N TRP A 15 5.44 -0.89 -3.46
CA TRP A 15 5.62 -0.91 -2.01
C TRP A 15 7.04 -0.53 -1.65
N GLY A 16 7.18 0.04 -0.47
CA GLY A 16 8.48 0.37 0.07
C GLY A 16 8.46 0.24 1.57
N VAL A 17 9.55 -0.22 2.14
CA VAL A 17 9.69 -0.36 3.58
C VAL A 17 10.81 0.55 4.03
N VAL A 18 10.52 1.38 5.03
CA VAL A 18 11.53 2.27 5.59
C VAL A 18 11.59 2.08 7.09
N GLU A 19 12.75 2.35 7.63
CA GLU A 19 12.93 2.37 9.07
C GLU A 19 12.94 3.84 9.50
N TYR A 20 12.06 4.20 10.42
CA TYR A 20 11.97 5.57 10.91
C TYR A 20 12.47 5.60 12.33
N ALA A 21 13.51 6.36 12.57
CA ALA A 21 14.07 6.51 13.90
C ALA A 21 14.76 7.86 13.99
N GLY A 22 14.52 8.57 15.08
CA GLY A 22 15.21 9.81 15.35
C GLY A 22 15.06 10.84 14.23
N ASN A 23 13.86 11.00 13.72
CA ASN A 23 13.56 11.95 12.65
C ASN A 23 14.20 11.60 11.31
N ARG A 24 14.62 10.38 11.15
CA ARG A 24 15.25 9.96 9.91
C ARG A 24 14.55 8.76 9.37
N PHE A 25 14.49 8.68 8.02
CA PHE A 25 13.99 7.52 7.33
C PHE A 25 15.15 6.84 6.62
N ALA A 26 15.28 5.56 6.80
CA ALA A 26 16.28 4.79 6.09
C ALA A 26 15.56 3.72 5.28
N PRO A 27 15.79 3.64 3.97
CA PRO A 27 15.13 2.62 3.16
C PRO A 27 15.63 1.23 3.55
N VAL A 28 14.70 0.29 3.63
CA VAL A 28 15.02 -1.09 3.95
C VAL A 28 14.87 -1.94 2.70
N ASP A 29 13.76 -1.78 1.98
CA ASP A 29 13.50 -2.60 0.80
C ASP A 29 12.39 -1.94 -0.02
N PHE A 30 12.24 -2.31 -1.27
CA PHE A 30 11.15 -1.81 -2.09
C PHE A 30 10.91 -2.78 -3.23
N GLY A 31 9.76 -2.66 -3.86
CA GLY A 31 9.44 -3.51 -4.99
C GLY A 31 8.05 -3.26 -5.48
N ALA A 32 7.56 -4.19 -6.25
CA ALA A 32 6.22 -4.12 -6.81
C ALA A 32 5.61 -5.50 -6.88
N VAL A 33 4.29 -5.57 -6.68
CA VAL A 33 3.54 -6.78 -6.93
C VAL A 33 2.85 -6.54 -8.27
N CYS A 34 3.21 -7.33 -9.27
CA CYS A 34 2.66 -7.19 -10.61
C CYS A 34 1.69 -8.32 -10.86
N THR A 35 0.55 -7.99 -11.47
CA THR A 35 -0.45 -9.01 -11.75
C THR A 35 -0.54 -9.22 -13.26
N ASP A 36 -1.02 -10.39 -13.64
CA ASP A 36 -1.10 -10.79 -15.03
C ASP A 36 -2.41 -10.33 -15.65
N ALA A 37 -2.34 -9.48 -16.68
CA ALA A 37 -3.53 -8.95 -17.34
C ALA A 37 -4.32 -10.03 -18.05
N GLY A 38 -3.73 -11.18 -18.30
CA GLY A 38 -4.42 -12.25 -19.02
C GLY A 38 -5.29 -13.13 -18.16
N VAL A 39 -5.37 -12.88 -16.85
CA VAL A 39 -6.19 -13.70 -15.96
C VAL A 39 -7.38 -12.93 -15.46
N PRO A 40 -8.43 -13.61 -14.98
CA PRO A 40 -9.61 -12.93 -14.46
C PRO A 40 -9.26 -12.00 -13.30
N PHE A 41 -10.05 -10.96 -13.13
CA PHE A 41 -9.74 -9.93 -12.14
C PHE A 41 -9.66 -10.47 -10.72
N GLU A 42 -10.54 -11.41 -10.37
CA GLU A 42 -10.47 -11.99 -9.03
C GLU A 42 -9.15 -12.72 -8.79
N ARG A 43 -8.54 -13.24 -9.85
CA ARG A 43 -7.26 -13.89 -9.74
C ARG A 43 -6.16 -12.85 -9.53
N ARG A 44 -6.34 -11.69 -10.16
CA ARG A 44 -5.39 -10.60 -9.95
C ARG A 44 -5.46 -10.11 -8.51
N LEU A 45 -6.66 -10.07 -7.94
CA LEU A 45 -6.81 -9.71 -6.53
C LEU A 45 -6.11 -10.71 -5.62
N ASP A 46 -6.19 -11.99 -5.95
CA ASP A 46 -5.50 -13.02 -5.21
C ASP A 46 -3.98 -12.82 -5.28
N GLU A 47 -3.48 -12.45 -6.44
CA GLU A 47 -2.05 -12.19 -6.62
C GLU A 47 -1.60 -11.01 -5.79
N VAL A 48 -2.42 -9.94 -5.73
CA VAL A 48 -2.11 -8.77 -4.92
C VAL A 48 -2.07 -9.18 -3.44
N TYR A 49 -3.08 -9.89 -3.01
CA TYR A 49 -3.18 -10.31 -1.61
C TYR A 49 -1.97 -11.16 -1.21
N THR A 50 -1.67 -12.17 -2.00
CA THR A 50 -0.57 -13.08 -1.71
C THR A 50 0.76 -12.35 -1.73
N GLY A 51 0.95 -11.46 -2.70
CA GLY A 51 2.20 -10.72 -2.81
C GLY A 51 2.43 -9.79 -1.63
N ILE A 52 1.39 -9.07 -1.20
CA ILE A 52 1.51 -8.17 -0.07
C ILE A 52 1.71 -8.97 1.21
N LYS A 53 1.03 -10.09 1.34
CA LYS A 53 1.22 -10.95 2.50
C LYS A 53 2.67 -11.41 2.61
N GLU A 54 3.27 -11.78 1.50
CA GLU A 54 4.67 -12.19 1.49
C GLU A 54 5.58 -11.03 1.87
N VAL A 55 5.31 -9.83 1.39
CA VAL A 55 6.11 -8.66 1.72
C VAL A 55 6.04 -8.42 3.23
N ILE A 56 4.85 -8.49 3.80
CA ILE A 56 4.68 -8.28 5.24
C ILE A 56 5.48 -9.31 6.04
N GLU A 57 5.41 -10.56 5.63
CA GLU A 57 6.11 -11.62 6.33
C GLU A 57 7.62 -11.46 6.22
N ARG A 58 8.10 -11.06 5.06
CA ARG A 58 9.53 -10.96 4.83
C ARG A 58 10.13 -9.73 5.49
N THR A 59 9.43 -8.61 5.49
CA THR A 59 9.98 -7.35 5.96
C THR A 59 9.59 -7.01 7.40
N GLN A 60 8.58 -7.65 7.93
CA GLN A 60 8.14 -7.48 9.32
C GLN A 60 7.92 -6.01 9.69
N PRO A 61 7.03 -5.31 8.97
CA PRO A 61 6.73 -3.92 9.30
C PRO A 61 5.88 -3.83 10.55
N GLU A 62 5.88 -2.66 11.16
CA GLU A 62 5.06 -2.41 12.34
C GLU A 62 3.77 -1.68 12.01
N VAL A 63 3.76 -0.95 10.92
CA VAL A 63 2.57 -0.24 10.46
C VAL A 63 2.53 -0.25 8.94
N LEU A 64 1.34 -0.03 8.40
CA LEU A 64 1.16 0.11 6.96
C LEU A 64 0.63 1.51 6.67
N ALA A 65 1.22 2.20 5.71
CA ALA A 65 0.77 3.52 5.27
C ALA A 65 0.29 3.40 3.83
N ILE A 66 -0.91 3.88 3.56
CA ILE A 66 -1.51 3.74 2.24
C ILE A 66 -2.26 5.01 1.87
N GLU A 67 -2.18 5.38 0.61
CA GLU A 67 -2.84 6.56 0.15
C GLU A 67 -4.36 6.37 0.09
N LYS A 68 -5.09 7.40 0.48
CA LYS A 68 -6.53 7.38 0.40
C LYS A 68 -6.96 7.49 -1.06
N LEU A 69 -8.05 6.80 -1.37
CA LEU A 69 -8.56 6.80 -2.72
C LEU A 69 -9.62 7.87 -2.90
N PHE A 70 -9.53 8.63 -3.99
CA PHE A 70 -10.51 9.64 -4.32
C PHE A 70 -11.08 9.38 -5.70
N TYR A 71 -12.37 9.63 -5.85
CA TYR A 71 -13.01 9.53 -7.13
C TYR A 71 -12.86 10.84 -7.83
N GLN A 72 -11.92 10.94 -8.71
CA GLN A 72 -11.77 12.17 -9.43
C GLN A 72 -11.90 11.98 -10.91
N HIS A 73 -11.33 10.95 -11.46
CA HIS A 73 -11.30 10.75 -12.88
C HIS A 73 -11.55 9.29 -13.14
N ASN A 74 -11.70 8.92 -14.33
CA ASN A 74 -11.67 7.55 -14.80
C ASN A 74 -12.21 6.51 -13.80
N GLN A 75 -13.51 6.48 -13.65
CA GLN A 75 -14.14 5.59 -12.69
C GLN A 75 -13.86 4.12 -12.94
N THR A 76 -13.61 3.74 -14.18
CA THR A 76 -13.31 2.35 -14.50
C THR A 76 -12.05 1.89 -13.77
N THR A 77 -11.03 2.74 -13.78
CA THR A 77 -9.79 2.42 -13.11
C THR A 77 -9.96 2.48 -11.60
N VAL A 78 -10.76 3.41 -11.13
CA VAL A 78 -10.96 3.61 -9.71
C VAL A 78 -11.56 2.38 -9.05
N ILE A 79 -12.52 1.72 -9.69
CA ILE A 79 -13.15 0.55 -9.11
C ILE A 79 -12.13 -0.55 -8.90
N GLY A 80 -11.31 -0.83 -9.91
CA GLY A 80 -10.29 -1.87 -9.79
C GLY A 80 -9.28 -1.56 -8.72
N VAL A 81 -8.86 -0.29 -8.65
CA VAL A 81 -7.90 0.12 -7.62
C VAL A 81 -8.51 0.00 -6.24
N ALA A 82 -9.79 0.37 -6.10
CA ALA A 82 -10.47 0.28 -4.81
C ALA A 82 -10.55 -1.17 -4.33
N GLU A 83 -10.84 -2.08 -5.26
CA GLU A 83 -10.92 -3.49 -4.89
C GLU A 83 -9.56 -4.04 -4.50
N ALA A 84 -8.53 -3.67 -5.23
CA ALA A 84 -7.17 -4.09 -4.88
C ALA A 84 -6.76 -3.50 -3.53
N ARG A 85 -7.12 -2.24 -3.29
CA ARG A 85 -6.83 -1.60 -2.02
C ARG A 85 -7.50 -2.35 -0.87
N GLY A 86 -8.72 -2.83 -1.09
CA GLY A 86 -9.42 -3.60 -0.08
C GLY A 86 -8.69 -4.87 0.34
N VAL A 87 -8.14 -5.60 -0.61
CA VAL A 87 -7.41 -6.82 -0.25
C VAL A 87 -6.07 -6.50 0.42
N ILE A 88 -5.46 -5.36 0.09
CA ILE A 88 -4.25 -4.93 0.77
C ILE A 88 -4.55 -4.60 2.24
N LEU A 89 -5.65 -3.90 2.49
CA LEU A 89 -6.07 -3.58 3.84
C LEU A 89 -6.38 -4.85 4.62
N LEU A 90 -6.98 -5.83 3.95
CA LEU A 90 -7.27 -7.10 4.59
C LEU A 90 -5.99 -7.81 5.00
N ALA A 91 -5.01 -7.85 4.12
CA ALA A 91 -3.75 -8.49 4.44
C ALA A 91 -3.09 -7.83 5.64
N ALA A 92 -3.13 -6.50 5.70
CA ALA A 92 -2.56 -5.76 6.82
C ALA A 92 -3.32 -6.04 8.11
N ALA A 93 -4.64 -6.08 8.04
CA ALA A 93 -5.47 -6.34 9.21
C ALA A 93 -5.20 -7.73 9.77
N GLN A 94 -5.07 -8.70 8.89
CA GLN A 94 -4.79 -10.07 9.32
C GLN A 94 -3.43 -10.20 9.97
N ALA A 95 -2.50 -9.35 9.57
CA ALA A 95 -1.17 -9.33 10.18
C ALA A 95 -1.12 -8.48 11.45
N GLY A 96 -2.24 -7.86 11.81
CA GLY A 96 -2.29 -7.03 13.02
C GLY A 96 -1.64 -5.68 12.87
N LEU A 97 -1.46 -5.18 11.66
CA LEU A 97 -0.78 -3.91 11.44
C LEU A 97 -1.75 -2.74 11.57
N PRO A 98 -1.42 -1.74 12.37
CA PRO A 98 -2.17 -0.48 12.30
C PRO A 98 -2.02 0.12 10.90
N ILE A 99 -3.08 0.77 10.43
CA ILE A 99 -3.11 1.33 9.09
C ILE A 99 -3.26 2.84 9.19
N TYR A 100 -2.37 3.56 8.51
CA TYR A 100 -2.44 4.99 8.41
C TYR A 100 -2.75 5.36 6.98
N GLU A 101 -3.79 6.17 6.79
CA GLU A 101 -4.18 6.63 5.46
C GLU A 101 -3.78 8.08 5.30
N TYR A 102 -3.33 8.45 4.11
CA TYR A 102 -2.98 9.82 3.83
C TYR A 102 -3.46 10.16 2.44
N THR A 103 -3.65 11.46 2.16
CA THR A 103 -4.03 11.89 0.82
C THR A 103 -2.77 12.37 0.13
N ASP A 104 -2.77 12.25 -1.18
CA ASP A 104 -1.65 12.72 -1.97
C ASP A 104 -1.33 14.16 -1.66
N ARG A 105 -2.37 15.01 -1.61
CA ARG A 105 -2.19 16.39 -1.29
C ARG A 105 -1.64 16.56 0.12
N LYS A 106 -2.14 15.80 1.05
CA LYS A 106 -1.69 15.90 2.39
C LYS A 106 -0.29 15.43 2.57
N SER A 107 0.10 14.38 1.91
CA SER A 107 1.44 13.90 2.06
C SER A 107 2.44 14.92 1.53
N THR A 108 2.07 15.64 0.50
CA THR A 108 2.92 16.69 -0.01
C THR A 108 3.11 17.79 1.00
N ARG A 109 2.03 18.19 1.66
CA ARG A 109 2.14 19.23 2.64
C ARG A 109 2.51 18.76 3.95
N LEU A 110 2.23 17.53 4.24
CA LEU A 110 2.42 17.05 5.50
C LEU A 110 3.74 16.98 5.84
N ASN A 111 4.44 16.62 4.97
CA ASN A 111 5.76 16.71 5.31
C ASN A 111 5.93 17.94 6.06
N SER A 112 4.94 18.76 6.06
CA SER A 112 4.99 19.91 6.85
C SER A 112 4.03 19.79 7.97
N SER A 113 3.10 19.07 7.97
CA SER A 113 2.24 19.14 9.07
C SER A 113 1.72 17.87 9.43
N HIS A 114 1.42 17.33 9.52
CA HIS A 114 0.71 16.53 9.97
C HIS A 114 0.68 15.82 10.56
N ALA A 115 0.93 15.84 10.41
CA ALA A 115 0.74 15.19 10.91
C ALA A 115 -0.32 14.91 11.44
N THR A 116 -0.61 14.87 11.50
CA THR A 116 -1.57 14.72 11.98
C THR A 116 -2.13 14.15 11.75
#